data_05a2989ade3dd8120b08464681608884
#
_entry.id   05a2989ade3dd8120b08464681608884
#
_cell.length_a   1.000
_cell.length_b   1.000
_cell.length_c   1.000
_cell.angle_alpha   90.00
_cell.angle_beta   90.00
_cell.angle_gamma   90.00
#
_symmetry.space_group_name_H-M   'P 1'
#
loop_
_entity.id
_entity.type
_entity.pdbx_description
1 polymer ?
#
loop_
_entity_poly.entity_id
_entity_poly.type
_entity_poly.pdbx_seq_one_letter_code
_entity_poly.pdbx_strand_id
1 'polypeptide(L)'
;MDYVYLIFYRLKNLSDEEKREWFKSWGDIRRHLPEGIRLTTEATSAFGTEYTGFAVYEGPLEKYEELVEMLEEHSAGYVIKARTIIGTTGLSLPIAEIQKILEGRPVD
;
A
#
# COMPACT_ATOMS: atom_id res chain seq x y z
N MET A 1 -9.46 -10.99 -11.49
CA MET A 1 -8.28 -11.14 -10.63
C MET A 1 -8.00 -9.83 -9.94
N ASP A 2 -7.88 -9.85 -8.63
CA ASP A 2 -7.51 -8.66 -7.87
C ASP A 2 -5.99 -8.55 -7.76
N TYR A 3 -5.54 -7.32 -7.61
CA TYR A 3 -4.15 -7.01 -7.35
C TYR A 3 -4.01 -6.48 -5.93
N VAL A 4 -2.82 -6.67 -5.37
CA VAL A 4 -2.43 -6.13 -4.07
C VAL A 4 -1.46 -4.99 -4.31
N TYR A 5 -1.69 -3.86 -3.66
CA TYR A 5 -0.84 -2.68 -3.73
C TYR A 5 -0.28 -2.42 -2.34
N LEU A 6 1.01 -2.66 -2.16
CA LEU A 6 1.70 -2.40 -0.91
C LEU A 6 2.41 -1.07 -1.04
N ILE A 7 1.92 -0.06 -0.34
CA ILE A 7 2.41 1.31 -0.45
C ILE A 7 3.12 1.71 0.82
N PHE A 8 4.43 1.91 0.73
CA PHE A 8 5.26 2.45 1.80
C PHE A 8 5.38 3.95 1.64
N TYR A 9 5.37 4.68 2.75
CA TYR A 9 5.54 6.13 2.72
C TYR A 9 6.40 6.62 3.87
N ARG A 10 7.07 7.75 3.64
CA ARG A 10 7.81 8.45 4.66
C ARG A 10 7.22 9.85 4.82
N LEU A 11 6.83 10.18 6.03
CA LEU A 11 6.33 11.50 6.37
C LEU A 11 7.48 12.44 6.70
N LYS A 12 7.32 13.73 6.40
CA LYS A 12 8.19 14.76 6.95
C LYS A 12 7.93 14.86 8.45
N ASN A 13 8.78 15.60 9.17
CA ASN A 13 8.50 15.88 10.57
C ASN A 13 7.26 16.77 10.65
N LEU A 14 6.22 16.27 11.32
CA LEU A 14 4.95 16.94 11.44
C LEU A 14 4.81 17.60 12.80
N SER A 15 4.28 18.84 12.83
CA SER A 15 3.82 19.49 14.05
C SER A 15 2.57 18.76 14.56
N ASP A 16 2.14 19.04 15.78
CA ASP A 16 0.92 18.42 16.32
C ASP A 16 -0.31 18.77 15.50
N GLU A 17 -0.40 20.00 15.00
CA GLU A 17 -1.48 20.42 14.10
C GLU A 17 -1.45 19.65 12.77
N GLU A 18 -0.26 19.51 12.17
CA GLU A 18 -0.09 18.76 10.93
C GLU A 18 -0.43 17.28 11.10
N LYS A 19 -0.12 16.69 12.26
CA LYS A 19 -0.51 15.32 12.58
C LYS A 19 -2.03 15.14 12.56
N ARG A 20 -2.77 16.10 13.14
CA ARG A 20 -4.23 16.06 13.11
C ARG A 20 -4.78 16.19 11.71
N GLU A 21 -4.21 17.07 10.90
CA GLU A 21 -4.59 17.24 9.50
C GLU A 21 -4.29 15.98 8.69
N TRP A 22 -3.14 15.36 8.94
CA TRP A 22 -2.76 14.09 8.29
C TRP A 22 -3.76 12.99 8.61
N PHE A 23 -4.13 12.81 9.86
CA PHE A 23 -5.12 11.80 10.26
C PHE A 23 -6.49 12.09 9.64
N LYS A 24 -6.86 13.34 9.51
CA LYS A 24 -8.11 13.75 8.86
C LYS A 24 -8.08 13.38 7.37
N SER A 25 -7.00 13.70 6.67
CA SER A 25 -6.80 13.31 5.27
C SER A 25 -6.86 11.81 5.11
N TRP A 26 -6.25 11.07 6.00
CA TRP A 26 -6.26 9.61 6.01
C TRP A 26 -7.68 9.05 6.13
N GLY A 27 -8.49 9.65 7.00
CA GLY A 27 -9.90 9.30 7.13
C GLY A 27 -10.70 9.59 5.85
N ASP A 28 -10.40 10.70 5.17
CA ASP A 28 -11.04 11.03 3.90
C ASP A 28 -10.69 10.02 2.81
N ILE A 29 -9.44 9.59 2.75
CA ILE A 29 -9.01 8.53 1.81
C ILE A 29 -9.83 7.27 2.03
N ARG A 30 -9.98 6.82 3.27
CA ARG A 30 -10.73 5.60 3.60
C ARG A 30 -12.20 5.67 3.18
N ARG A 31 -12.81 6.84 3.30
CA ARG A 31 -14.23 7.03 2.98
C ARG A 31 -14.50 7.15 1.48
N HIS A 32 -13.50 7.45 0.69
CA HIS A 32 -13.67 7.78 -0.73
C HIS A 32 -12.80 6.93 -1.65
N LEU A 33 -12.50 5.70 -1.26
CA LEU A 33 -11.73 4.79 -2.10
C LEU A 33 -12.43 4.55 -3.44
N PRO A 34 -11.68 4.43 -4.55
CA PRO A 34 -12.26 4.07 -5.84
C PRO A 34 -13.07 2.77 -5.74
N GLU A 35 -14.11 2.66 -6.56
CA GLU A 35 -14.97 1.47 -6.57
C GLU A 35 -14.16 0.20 -6.80
N GLY A 36 -14.36 -0.80 -5.95
CA GLY A 36 -13.65 -2.07 -6.01
C GLY A 36 -12.32 -2.09 -5.29
N ILE A 37 -11.80 -0.94 -4.88
CA ILE A 37 -10.58 -0.86 -4.07
C ILE A 37 -10.95 -0.91 -2.59
N ARG A 38 -10.23 -1.72 -1.83
CA ARG A 38 -10.41 -1.82 -0.38
C ARG A 38 -9.06 -1.75 0.32
N LEU A 39 -9.05 -1.13 1.48
CA LEU A 39 -7.89 -1.10 2.37
C LEU A 39 -7.94 -2.35 3.24
N THR A 40 -6.94 -3.20 3.15
CA THR A 40 -6.92 -4.48 3.88
C THR A 40 -6.06 -4.41 5.13
N THR A 41 -5.00 -3.63 5.12
CA THR A 41 -4.10 -3.51 6.25
C THR A 41 -3.37 -2.17 6.19
N GLU A 42 -3.01 -1.64 7.35
CA GLU A 42 -2.18 -0.44 7.44
C GLU A 42 -1.35 -0.44 8.72
N ALA A 43 -0.23 0.26 8.66
CA ALA A 43 0.58 0.55 9.83
C ALA A 43 1.03 2.01 9.74
N THR A 44 0.72 2.79 10.78
CA THR A 44 1.08 4.20 10.83
C THR A 44 2.46 4.44 11.43
N SER A 45 3.05 3.39 12.01
CA SER A 45 4.42 3.41 12.53
C SER A 45 5.12 2.13 12.08
N ALA A 46 6.19 2.26 11.34
CA ALA A 46 6.99 1.12 10.87
C ALA A 46 8.41 1.23 11.41
N PHE A 47 8.99 0.08 11.75
CA PHE A 47 10.35 -0.02 12.26
C PHE A 47 11.17 -0.96 11.39
N GLY A 48 12.48 -0.76 11.37
CA GLY A 48 13.39 -1.59 10.57
C GLY A 48 13.51 -1.15 9.11
N THR A 49 12.99 0.03 8.78
CA THR A 49 13.02 0.58 7.44
C THR A 49 13.09 2.11 7.51
N GLU A 50 13.41 2.74 6.39
CA GLU A 50 13.39 4.20 6.25
C GLU A 50 11.97 4.78 6.17
N TYR A 51 10.96 3.95 5.95
CA TYR A 51 9.58 4.40 5.82
C TYR A 51 8.89 4.50 7.19
N THR A 52 8.00 5.48 7.33
CA THR A 52 7.27 5.71 8.57
C THR A 52 5.98 4.90 8.67
N GLY A 53 5.47 4.43 7.55
CA GLY A 53 4.26 3.63 7.55
C GLY A 53 4.03 2.93 6.22
N PHE A 54 2.99 2.11 6.18
CA PHE A 54 2.56 1.46 4.95
C PHE A 54 1.05 1.20 4.97
N ALA A 55 0.50 1.03 3.78
CA ALA A 55 -0.89 0.63 3.59
C ALA A 55 -0.96 -0.45 2.51
N VAL A 56 -1.88 -1.38 2.69
CA VAL A 56 -2.13 -2.45 1.71
C VAL A 56 -3.54 -2.30 1.19
N TYR A 57 -3.66 -2.11 -0.12
CA TYR A 57 -4.93 -2.03 -0.81
C TYR A 57 -5.08 -3.24 -1.72
N GLU A 58 -6.31 -3.64 -1.97
CA GLU A 58 -6.63 -4.68 -2.94
C GLU A 58 -7.74 -4.20 -3.86
N GLY A 59 -7.67 -4.61 -5.11
CA GLY A 59 -8.72 -4.33 -6.08
C GLY A 59 -8.26 -4.46 -7.52
N PRO A 60 -9.15 -4.13 -8.47
CA PRO A 60 -8.84 -4.26 -9.89
C PRO A 60 -7.78 -3.26 -10.34
N LEU A 61 -6.88 -3.71 -11.22
CA LEU A 61 -5.78 -2.90 -11.72
C LEU A 61 -6.26 -1.63 -12.44
N GLU A 62 -7.39 -1.68 -13.10
CA GLU A 62 -7.98 -0.54 -13.80
C GLU A 62 -8.33 0.63 -12.88
N LYS A 63 -8.45 0.40 -11.58
CA LYS A 63 -8.72 1.44 -10.58
C LYS A 63 -7.46 1.95 -9.88
N TYR A 64 -6.31 1.40 -10.19
CA TYR A 64 -5.05 1.78 -9.55
C TYR A 64 -4.68 3.25 -9.80
N GLU A 65 -4.86 3.76 -11.01
CA GLU A 65 -4.58 5.15 -11.31
C GLU A 65 -5.41 6.11 -10.46
N GLU A 66 -6.70 5.82 -10.30
CA GLU A 66 -7.58 6.64 -9.45
C GLU A 66 -7.11 6.61 -8.00
N LEU A 67 -6.68 5.42 -7.51
CA LEU A 67 -6.14 5.28 -6.16
C LEU A 67 -4.89 6.13 -5.98
N VAL A 68 -3.94 6.06 -6.92
CA VAL A 68 -2.69 6.81 -6.85
C VAL A 68 -2.95 8.32 -6.88
N GLU A 69 -3.81 8.80 -7.77
CA GLU A 69 -4.16 10.22 -7.85
C GLU A 69 -4.77 10.72 -6.55
N MET A 70 -5.66 9.95 -5.94
CA MET A 70 -6.28 10.30 -4.68
C MET A 70 -5.25 10.32 -3.55
N LEU A 71 -4.37 9.32 -3.48
CA LEU A 71 -3.33 9.26 -2.46
C LEU A 71 -2.35 10.42 -2.60
N GLU A 72 -1.93 10.75 -3.81
CA GLU A 72 -1.05 11.89 -4.07
C GLU A 72 -1.70 13.21 -3.65
N GLU A 73 -2.95 13.41 -4.00
CA GLU A 73 -3.70 14.62 -3.64
C GLU A 73 -3.80 14.81 -2.13
N HIS A 74 -4.16 13.75 -1.40
CA HIS A 74 -4.35 13.84 0.05
C HIS A 74 -3.04 13.81 0.84
N SER A 75 -1.96 13.33 0.27
CA SER A 75 -0.66 13.24 0.93
C SER A 75 0.30 14.39 0.59
N ALA A 76 -0.07 15.25 -0.35
CA ALA A 76 0.75 16.39 -0.74
C ALA A 76 1.06 17.28 0.47
N GLY A 77 2.34 17.59 0.64
CA GLY A 77 2.80 18.39 1.78
C GLY A 77 3.12 17.59 3.05
N TYR A 78 2.81 16.30 3.09
CA TYR A 78 3.11 15.42 4.23
C TYR A 78 4.10 14.32 3.90
N VAL A 79 3.93 13.66 2.75
CA VAL A 79 4.77 12.54 2.33
C VAL A 79 5.92 13.06 1.49
N ILE A 80 7.15 12.72 1.89
CA ILE A 80 8.36 13.12 1.17
C ILE A 80 8.90 12.00 0.28
N LYS A 81 8.47 10.77 0.52
CA LYS A 81 8.93 9.61 -0.25
C LYS A 81 7.86 8.51 -0.17
N ALA A 82 7.61 7.87 -1.28
CA ALA A 82 6.70 6.73 -1.34
C ALA A 82 7.25 5.67 -2.29
N ARG A 83 6.90 4.42 -2.01
CA ARG A 83 7.25 3.28 -2.84
C ARG A 83 6.09 2.31 -2.88
N THR A 84 5.76 1.80 -4.05
CA THR A 84 4.68 0.84 -4.23
C THR A 84 5.21 -0.47 -4.78
N ILE A 85 4.75 -1.57 -4.19
CA ILE A 85 4.95 -2.91 -4.72
C ILE A 85 3.59 -3.43 -5.13
N ILE A 86 3.48 -3.90 -6.37
CA ILE A 86 2.24 -4.44 -6.94
C ILE A 86 2.39 -5.93 -7.10
N GLY A 87 1.45 -6.69 -6.54
CA GLY A 87 1.39 -8.14 -6.69
C GLY A 87 0.02 -8.61 -7.14
N THR A 88 -0.08 -9.86 -7.49
CA THR A 88 -1.36 -10.48 -7.87
C THR A 88 -1.83 -11.42 -6.76
N THR A 89 -3.13 -11.48 -6.56
CA THR A 89 -3.74 -12.38 -5.57
C THR A 89 -4.25 -13.68 -6.19
N GLY A 90 -4.17 -13.81 -7.51
CA GLY A 90 -4.74 -14.93 -8.24
C GLY A 90 -3.94 -16.23 -8.20
N LEU A 91 -2.72 -16.19 -7.68
CA LEU A 91 -1.87 -17.37 -7.55
C LEU A 91 -1.57 -17.62 -6.09
N SER A 92 -1.95 -18.82 -5.65
CA SER A 92 -1.59 -19.32 -4.31
C SER A 92 -0.85 -20.62 -4.50
N LEU A 93 0.43 -20.62 -4.18
CA LEU A 93 1.27 -21.81 -4.29
C LEU A 93 1.64 -22.32 -2.89
N PRO A 94 1.64 -23.65 -2.68
CA PRO A 94 2.17 -24.21 -1.44
C PRO A 94 3.62 -23.78 -1.22
N ILE A 95 4.01 -23.59 0.03
CA ILE A 95 5.36 -23.14 0.38
C ILE A 95 6.44 -24.06 -0.23
N ALA A 96 6.21 -25.39 -0.22
CA ALA A 96 7.15 -26.33 -0.79
C ALA A 96 7.38 -26.10 -2.30
N GLU A 97 6.34 -25.76 -3.04
CA GLU A 97 6.44 -25.47 -4.48
C GLU A 97 7.14 -24.15 -4.72
N ILE A 98 6.86 -23.14 -3.90
CA ILE A 98 7.56 -21.85 -3.96
C ILE A 98 9.06 -22.06 -3.74
N GLN A 99 9.44 -22.87 -2.76
CA GLN A 99 10.86 -23.19 -2.51
C GLN A 99 11.51 -23.87 -3.71
N LYS A 100 10.83 -24.82 -4.34
CA LYS A 100 11.33 -25.48 -5.56
C LYS A 100 11.58 -24.48 -6.68
N ILE A 101 10.65 -23.57 -6.89
CA ILE A 101 10.78 -22.52 -7.92
C ILE A 101 12.00 -21.63 -7.63
N LEU A 102 12.16 -21.19 -6.39
CA LEU A 102 13.29 -20.35 -5.98
C LEU A 102 14.63 -21.06 -6.10
N GLU A 103 14.67 -22.38 -5.92
CA GLU A 103 15.87 -23.19 -6.06
C GLU A 103 16.13 -23.64 -7.50
N GLY A 104 15.25 -23.27 -8.44
CA GLY A 104 15.36 -23.68 -9.84
C GLY A 104 15.02 -25.13 -10.09
N ARG A 105 14.34 -25.81 -9.17
CA ARG A 105 13.93 -27.19 -9.31
C ARG A 105 12.56 -27.30 -9.99
N PRO A 106 12.29 -28.40 -10.73
CA PRO A 106 10.97 -28.58 -11.32
C PRO A 106 9.87 -28.68 -10.25
N VAL A 107 8.71 -28.13 -10.59
CA VAL A 107 7.50 -28.28 -9.77
C VAL A 107 6.75 -29.51 -10.27
N ASP A 108 6.51 -30.47 -9.40
CA ASP A 108 5.79 -31.70 -9.73
C ASP A 108 4.28 -31.49 -9.70
#